data_24dce930efaec1c563afbe38ca6e66ad
#
_entry.id   24dce930efaec1c563afbe38ca6e66ad
#
_cell.length_a   1.000
_cell.length_b   1.000
_cell.length_c   1.000
_cell.angle_alpha   90.00
_cell.angle_beta   90.00
_cell.angle_gamma   90.00
#
_symmetry.space_group_name_H-M   'P 1'
#
loop_
_entity.id
_entity.type
_entity.pdbx_description
1 polymer ?
#
loop_
_entity_poly.entity_id
_entity_poly.type
_entity_poly.pdbx_seq_one_letter_code
_entity_poly.pdbx_strand_id
1 'polypeptide(L)'
;VLTDDDGRPTGVCRVVDLASADIRDPLAVRAANEAADTLDELVDAAAGLRPTIVELFDSGVPALRLGGLLSALIESLMEKCIARVDPFASDDEGRFSWMFMGSLARREPFPGSDVDTGLVWRAPEYDGRREDVAASAAKVLDAAEACGLERCSSGANADNPLFNRSIESWRAAAKHWEDYGAGSASLVLIAMVTDSR
;
A
#
# COMPACT_ATOMS: atom_id res chain seq x y z
N VAL A 1 19.55 -23.33 -19.00
CA VAL A 1 20.12 -24.66 -19.12
C VAL A 1 20.22 -25.24 -17.72
N LEU A 2 19.67 -26.45 -17.52
CA LEU A 2 19.84 -27.22 -16.29
C LEU A 2 21.10 -28.07 -16.42
N THR A 3 21.86 -28.15 -15.33
CA THR A 3 23.08 -28.97 -15.25
C THR A 3 22.98 -29.92 -14.06
N ASP A 4 23.66 -31.06 -14.16
CA ASP A 4 23.88 -31.94 -13.02
C ASP A 4 24.98 -31.37 -12.09
N ASP A 5 25.27 -32.10 -10.98
CA ASP A 5 26.28 -31.71 -10.01
C ASP A 5 27.72 -31.69 -10.59
N ASP A 6 27.95 -32.35 -11.73
CA ASP A 6 29.23 -32.35 -12.48
C ASP A 6 29.26 -31.21 -13.52
N GLY A 7 28.22 -30.36 -13.61
CA GLY A 7 28.12 -29.25 -14.54
C GLY A 7 27.75 -29.65 -15.98
N ARG A 8 27.30 -30.88 -16.22
CA ARG A 8 26.88 -31.33 -17.55
C ARG A 8 25.45 -30.89 -17.84
N PRO A 9 25.14 -30.41 -19.04
CA PRO A 9 23.78 -30.03 -19.40
C PRO A 9 22.83 -31.22 -19.34
N THR A 10 21.78 -31.11 -18.53
CA THR A 10 20.71 -32.14 -18.39
C THR A 10 19.39 -31.71 -19.02
N GLY A 11 19.25 -30.40 -19.36
CA GLY A 11 18.04 -29.92 -19.99
C GLY A 11 18.00 -28.40 -20.17
N VAL A 12 16.87 -27.93 -20.72
CA VAL A 12 16.56 -26.52 -20.87
C VAL A 12 15.27 -26.25 -20.09
N CYS A 13 15.35 -25.35 -19.11
CA CYS A 13 14.17 -24.84 -18.43
C CYS A 13 13.74 -23.54 -19.10
N ARG A 14 12.50 -23.49 -19.56
CA ARG A 14 11.88 -22.26 -20.09
C ARG A 14 11.16 -21.55 -18.97
N VAL A 15 10.91 -20.27 -19.12
CA VAL A 15 10.14 -19.46 -18.14
C VAL A 15 8.77 -20.10 -17.85
N VAL A 16 8.13 -20.67 -18.87
CA VAL A 16 6.84 -21.38 -18.72
C VAL A 16 6.96 -22.66 -17.88
N ASP A 17 8.11 -23.32 -17.90
CA ASP A 17 8.36 -24.53 -17.11
C ASP A 17 8.61 -24.19 -15.62
N LEU A 18 9.13 -22.98 -15.33
CA LEU A 18 9.23 -22.39 -13.99
C LEU A 18 7.87 -21.94 -13.45
N ALA A 19 7.00 -21.44 -14.31
CA ALA A 19 5.65 -21.05 -13.94
C ALA A 19 4.74 -22.24 -13.58
N SER A 20 5.12 -23.46 -13.96
CA SER A 20 4.45 -24.72 -13.58
C SER A 20 5.07 -25.38 -12.33
N ALA A 21 6.20 -24.87 -11.82
CA ALA A 21 6.68 -25.23 -10.49
C ALA A 21 5.73 -24.59 -9.45
N ASP A 22 5.43 -25.31 -8.38
CA ASP A 22 4.48 -24.94 -7.30
C ASP A 22 4.89 -23.67 -6.50
N ILE A 23 5.67 -22.77 -7.10
CA ILE A 23 6.08 -21.50 -6.52
C ILE A 23 5.04 -20.46 -6.89
N ARG A 24 4.39 -19.87 -5.89
CA ARG A 24 3.43 -18.78 -6.09
C ARG A 24 4.16 -17.58 -6.70
N ASP A 25 3.70 -17.17 -7.89
CA ASP A 25 4.31 -16.07 -8.63
C ASP A 25 3.74 -14.73 -8.13
N PRO A 26 4.56 -13.82 -7.57
CA PRO A 26 4.12 -12.48 -7.19
C PRO A 26 3.51 -11.68 -8.34
N LEU A 27 3.97 -11.92 -9.57
CA LEU A 27 3.39 -11.27 -10.76
C LEU A 27 1.99 -11.78 -11.05
N ALA A 28 1.70 -13.06 -10.74
CA ALA A 28 0.35 -13.60 -10.86
C ALA A 28 -0.60 -12.98 -9.83
N VAL A 29 -0.14 -12.75 -8.57
CA VAL A 29 -0.92 -12.03 -7.55
C VAL A 29 -1.22 -10.61 -8.01
N ARG A 30 -0.21 -9.89 -8.51
CA ARG A 30 -0.39 -8.55 -9.04
C ARG A 30 -1.36 -8.54 -10.22
N ALA A 31 -1.19 -9.43 -11.18
CA ALA A 31 -2.07 -9.55 -12.34
C ALA A 31 -3.53 -9.86 -11.92
N ALA A 32 -3.73 -10.70 -10.90
CA ALA A 32 -5.06 -10.97 -10.35
C ALA A 32 -5.67 -9.72 -9.70
N ASN A 33 -4.89 -8.94 -8.92
CA ASN A 33 -5.35 -7.66 -8.38
C ASN A 33 -5.74 -6.70 -9.51
N GLU A 34 -4.90 -6.58 -10.56
CA GLU A 34 -5.15 -5.70 -11.69
C GLU A 34 -6.39 -6.11 -12.51
N ALA A 35 -6.66 -7.40 -12.61
CA ALA A 35 -7.80 -7.96 -13.35
C ALA A 35 -9.13 -7.92 -12.58
N ALA A 36 -9.09 -7.74 -11.26
CA ALA A 36 -10.29 -7.73 -10.42
C ALA A 36 -11.22 -6.57 -10.80
N ASP A 37 -12.47 -6.89 -11.14
CA ASP A 37 -13.50 -5.94 -11.54
C ASP A 37 -14.51 -5.65 -10.43
N THR A 38 -14.55 -6.47 -9.39
CA THR A 38 -15.40 -6.31 -8.21
C THR A 38 -14.57 -6.35 -6.93
N LEU A 39 -15.17 -5.90 -5.80
CA LEU A 39 -14.51 -6.00 -4.50
C LEU A 39 -14.32 -7.47 -4.09
N ASP A 40 -15.28 -8.33 -4.35
CA ASP A 40 -15.18 -9.76 -4.03
C ASP A 40 -14.03 -10.43 -4.79
N GLU A 41 -13.88 -10.14 -6.09
CA GLU A 41 -12.73 -10.61 -6.87
C GLU A 41 -11.41 -10.07 -6.35
N LEU A 42 -11.39 -8.82 -5.85
CA LEU A 42 -10.19 -8.21 -5.27
C LEU A 42 -9.83 -8.88 -3.94
N VAL A 43 -10.81 -9.22 -3.11
CA VAL A 43 -10.62 -9.98 -1.86
C VAL A 43 -10.04 -11.37 -2.17
N ASP A 44 -10.59 -12.07 -3.17
CA ASP A 44 -10.07 -13.36 -3.59
C ASP A 44 -8.62 -13.28 -4.11
N ALA A 45 -8.31 -12.28 -4.90
CA ALA A 45 -6.95 -12.03 -5.41
C ALA A 45 -5.97 -11.72 -4.27
N ALA A 46 -6.39 -10.88 -3.31
CA ALA A 46 -5.59 -10.48 -2.14
C ALA A 46 -5.25 -11.67 -1.23
N ALA A 47 -6.09 -12.70 -1.17
CA ALA A 47 -5.83 -13.91 -0.38
C ALA A 47 -4.52 -14.62 -0.79
N GLY A 48 -4.04 -14.41 -2.01
CA GLY A 48 -2.76 -14.92 -2.50
C GLY A 48 -1.53 -14.19 -1.98
N LEU A 49 -1.67 -12.96 -1.48
CA LEU A 49 -0.55 -12.07 -1.14
C LEU A 49 0.34 -12.65 -0.03
N ARG A 50 -0.23 -12.89 1.15
CA ARG A 50 0.53 -13.37 2.32
C ARG A 50 1.19 -14.74 2.08
N PRO A 51 0.48 -15.76 1.55
CA PRO A 51 1.10 -17.05 1.24
C PRO A 51 2.27 -16.93 0.27
N THR A 52 2.18 -16.07 -0.75
CA THR A 52 3.26 -15.85 -1.72
C THR A 52 4.52 -15.29 -1.06
N ILE A 53 4.37 -14.32 -0.16
CA ILE A 53 5.52 -13.74 0.54
C ILE A 53 6.17 -14.75 1.50
N VAL A 54 5.36 -15.55 2.22
CA VAL A 54 5.88 -16.60 3.12
C VAL A 54 6.67 -17.65 2.33
N GLU A 55 6.14 -18.11 1.21
CA GLU A 55 6.83 -19.09 0.36
C GLU A 55 8.15 -18.57 -0.21
N LEU A 56 8.17 -17.32 -0.65
CA LEU A 56 9.40 -16.67 -1.11
C LEU A 56 10.43 -16.52 0.03
N PHE A 57 9.96 -16.24 1.25
CA PHE A 57 10.83 -16.19 2.43
C PHE A 57 11.45 -17.57 2.71
N ASP A 58 10.63 -18.62 2.70
CA ASP A 58 11.07 -20.01 2.92
C ASP A 58 12.03 -20.48 1.81
N SER A 59 11.89 -19.92 0.60
CA SER A 59 12.80 -20.16 -0.53
C SER A 59 14.12 -19.40 -0.42
N GLY A 60 14.33 -18.62 0.66
CA GLY A 60 15.58 -17.91 0.92
C GLY A 60 15.72 -16.54 0.24
N VAL A 61 14.61 -15.94 -0.23
CA VAL A 61 14.64 -14.56 -0.77
C VAL A 61 14.97 -13.59 0.38
N PRO A 62 15.97 -12.70 0.22
CA PRO A 62 16.36 -11.76 1.27
C PRO A 62 15.22 -10.85 1.73
N ALA A 63 15.09 -10.64 3.06
CA ALA A 63 13.99 -9.89 3.66
C ALA A 63 13.77 -8.49 3.07
N LEU A 64 14.85 -7.75 2.76
CA LEU A 64 14.74 -6.42 2.13
C LEU A 64 14.10 -6.47 0.72
N ARG A 65 14.35 -7.54 -0.03
CA ARG A 65 13.70 -7.74 -1.34
C ARG A 65 12.24 -8.10 -1.17
N LEU A 66 11.92 -8.90 -0.16
CA LEU A 66 10.54 -9.26 0.16
C LEU A 66 9.74 -8.04 0.62
N GLY A 67 10.32 -7.17 1.46
CA GLY A 67 9.68 -5.92 1.86
C GLY A 67 9.34 -5.03 0.66
N GLY A 68 10.29 -4.86 -0.28
CA GLY A 68 10.04 -4.10 -1.51
C GLY A 68 8.95 -4.71 -2.40
N LEU A 69 8.92 -6.04 -2.51
CA LEU A 69 7.91 -6.76 -3.27
C LEU A 69 6.53 -6.65 -2.60
N LEU A 70 6.46 -6.88 -1.29
CA LEU A 70 5.23 -6.78 -0.52
C LEU A 70 4.65 -5.36 -0.61
N SER A 71 5.50 -4.32 -0.51
CA SER A 71 5.07 -2.93 -0.72
C SER A 71 4.40 -2.74 -2.07
N ALA A 72 5.02 -3.22 -3.15
CA ALA A 72 4.48 -3.07 -4.49
C ALA A 72 3.13 -3.80 -4.67
N LEU A 73 2.96 -4.95 -4.03
CA LEU A 73 1.69 -5.69 -4.05
C LEU A 73 0.60 -4.99 -3.23
N ILE A 74 0.93 -4.48 -2.04
CA ILE A 74 0.01 -3.71 -1.19
C ILE A 74 -0.40 -2.42 -1.90
N GLU A 75 0.54 -1.68 -2.52
CA GLU A 75 0.23 -0.47 -3.29
C GLU A 75 -0.74 -0.76 -4.43
N SER A 76 -0.46 -1.79 -5.23
CA SER A 76 -1.36 -2.19 -6.33
C SER A 76 -2.77 -2.53 -5.82
N LEU A 77 -2.87 -3.20 -4.67
CA LEU A 77 -4.14 -3.53 -4.03
C LEU A 77 -4.86 -2.27 -3.54
N MET A 78 -4.15 -1.36 -2.86
CA MET A 78 -4.70 -0.08 -2.41
C MET A 78 -5.17 0.80 -3.57
N GLU A 79 -4.41 0.89 -4.66
CA GLU A 79 -4.82 1.61 -5.87
C GLU A 79 -6.15 1.08 -6.42
N LYS A 80 -6.35 -0.24 -6.40
CA LYS A 80 -7.62 -0.84 -6.81
C LYS A 80 -8.76 -0.55 -5.83
N CYS A 81 -8.53 -0.62 -4.51
CA CYS A 81 -9.52 -0.23 -3.51
C CYS A 81 -9.95 1.23 -3.71
N ILE A 82 -9.00 2.15 -3.90
CA ILE A 82 -9.25 3.56 -4.15
C ILE A 82 -10.10 3.71 -5.43
N ALA A 83 -9.66 3.13 -6.54
CA ALA A 83 -10.33 3.26 -7.83
C ALA A 83 -11.78 2.71 -7.81
N ARG A 84 -12.07 1.74 -6.93
CA ARG A 84 -13.38 1.09 -6.86
C ARG A 84 -14.40 1.78 -5.96
N VAL A 85 -13.95 2.36 -4.86
CA VAL A 85 -14.87 2.85 -3.83
C VAL A 85 -14.77 4.35 -3.57
N ASP A 86 -13.69 5.00 -3.98
CA ASP A 86 -13.53 6.43 -3.81
C ASP A 86 -14.17 7.21 -4.98
N PRO A 87 -15.28 7.94 -4.75
CA PRO A 87 -15.91 8.74 -5.79
C PRO A 87 -15.02 9.92 -6.25
N PHE A 88 -13.96 10.24 -5.50
CA PHE A 88 -12.99 11.27 -5.84
C PHE A 88 -11.78 10.73 -6.61
N ALA A 89 -11.63 9.39 -6.73
CA ALA A 89 -10.52 8.75 -7.43
C ALA A 89 -10.49 9.04 -8.93
N SER A 90 -11.65 9.35 -9.53
CA SER A 90 -11.78 9.71 -10.94
C SER A 90 -11.53 11.20 -11.22
N ASP A 91 -11.06 11.95 -10.21
CA ASP A 91 -10.74 13.36 -10.37
C ASP A 91 -9.39 13.52 -11.10
N ASP A 92 -9.44 13.52 -12.44
CA ASP A 92 -8.28 13.65 -13.34
C ASP A 92 -7.49 14.96 -13.15
N GLU A 93 -8.00 15.93 -12.37
CA GLU A 93 -7.34 17.21 -12.11
C GLU A 93 -6.31 17.14 -10.97
N GLY A 94 -6.07 15.96 -10.38
CA GLY A 94 -5.06 15.76 -9.34
C GLY A 94 -5.35 16.56 -8.07
N ARG A 95 -6.62 16.67 -7.71
CA ARG A 95 -7.07 17.40 -6.51
C ARG A 95 -6.91 16.59 -5.23
N PHE A 96 -6.78 15.28 -5.34
CA PHE A 96 -6.56 14.34 -4.26
C PHE A 96 -5.28 13.53 -4.46
N SER A 97 -4.58 13.25 -3.38
CA SER A 97 -3.43 12.34 -3.38
C SER A 97 -3.46 11.51 -2.11
N TRP A 98 -3.53 10.21 -2.27
CA TRP A 98 -3.29 9.27 -1.20
C TRP A 98 -1.80 9.23 -0.88
N MET A 99 -1.47 9.17 0.39
CA MET A 99 -0.11 9.00 0.89
C MET A 99 -0.01 7.69 1.62
N PHE A 100 1.05 6.95 1.35
CA PHE A 100 1.50 5.85 2.20
C PHE A 100 2.62 6.34 3.10
N MET A 101 2.65 5.84 4.33
CA MET A 101 3.62 6.23 5.35
C MET A 101 4.24 5.00 6.01
N GLY A 102 5.13 5.21 6.98
CA GLY A 102 5.70 4.16 7.79
C GLY A 102 6.44 3.08 6.99
N SER A 103 6.28 1.83 7.39
CA SER A 103 6.99 0.69 6.79
C SER A 103 6.66 0.49 5.31
N LEU A 104 5.42 0.76 4.90
CA LEU A 104 5.01 0.66 3.51
C LEU A 104 5.75 1.67 2.63
N ALA A 105 5.85 2.92 3.06
CA ALA A 105 6.56 3.97 2.34
C ALA A 105 8.08 3.69 2.25
N ARG A 106 8.67 3.17 3.31
CA ARG A 106 10.09 2.77 3.35
C ARG A 106 10.40 1.45 2.65
N ARG A 107 9.37 0.78 2.09
CA ARG A 107 9.48 -0.51 1.38
C ARG A 107 10.00 -1.67 2.27
N GLU A 108 9.58 -1.67 3.51
CA GLU A 108 9.97 -2.67 4.51
C GLU A 108 8.81 -3.25 5.35
N PRO A 109 7.58 -3.37 4.82
CA PRO A 109 6.49 -3.99 5.58
C PRO A 109 6.76 -5.48 5.77
N PHE A 110 6.20 -6.03 6.84
CA PHE A 110 6.11 -7.46 7.08
C PHE A 110 4.70 -7.97 6.75
N PRO A 111 4.52 -9.26 6.47
CA PRO A 111 3.19 -9.87 6.40
C PRO A 111 2.42 -9.66 7.70
N GLY A 112 1.33 -8.91 7.64
CA GLY A 112 0.54 -8.51 8.81
C GLY A 112 0.93 -7.15 9.41
N SER A 113 1.81 -6.38 8.76
CA SER A 113 1.94 -4.95 9.08
C SER A 113 0.65 -4.23 8.73
N ASP A 114 0.26 -3.30 9.61
CA ASP A 114 -0.79 -2.33 9.30
C ASP A 114 -0.36 -1.36 8.19
N VAL A 115 -1.35 -0.70 7.58
CA VAL A 115 -1.12 0.24 6.49
C VAL A 115 -1.35 1.66 6.99
N ASP A 116 -0.26 2.40 7.15
CA ASP A 116 -0.31 3.82 7.50
C ASP A 116 -0.67 4.63 6.26
N THR A 117 -1.79 5.35 6.32
CA THR A 117 -2.31 6.13 5.20
C THR A 117 -2.61 7.57 5.56
N GLY A 118 -2.51 8.45 4.59
CA GLY A 118 -2.95 9.83 4.68
C GLY A 118 -3.58 10.29 3.37
N LEU A 119 -4.26 11.43 3.44
CA LEU A 119 -4.90 12.06 2.30
C LEU A 119 -4.54 13.54 2.24
N VAL A 120 -4.13 13.98 1.05
CA VAL A 120 -3.90 15.39 0.72
C VAL A 120 -4.89 15.82 -0.33
N TRP A 121 -5.50 16.98 -0.15
CA TRP A 121 -6.42 17.53 -1.13
C TRP A 121 -6.26 19.04 -1.28
N ARG A 122 -6.72 19.59 -2.40
CA ARG A 122 -6.64 21.03 -2.67
C ARG A 122 -7.91 21.73 -2.19
N ALA A 123 -7.72 22.78 -1.35
CA ALA A 123 -8.76 23.74 -1.03
C ALA A 123 -8.87 24.79 -2.18
N PRO A 124 -9.96 25.56 -2.29
CA PRO A 124 -11.08 25.68 -1.38
C PRO A 124 -12.29 24.79 -1.70
N GLU A 125 -12.30 24.08 -2.81
CA GLU A 125 -13.48 23.39 -3.35
C GLU A 125 -14.06 22.33 -2.40
N TYR A 126 -13.21 21.79 -1.51
CA TYR A 126 -13.56 20.71 -0.59
C TYR A 126 -13.59 21.11 0.88
N ASP A 127 -13.31 22.37 1.23
CA ASP A 127 -13.32 22.83 2.62
C ASP A 127 -14.70 22.64 3.30
N GLY A 128 -15.79 22.78 2.55
CA GLY A 128 -17.16 22.48 3.01
C GLY A 128 -17.56 21.00 2.96
N ARG A 129 -16.67 20.12 2.46
CA ARG A 129 -16.95 18.68 2.22
C ARG A 129 -15.98 17.75 2.93
N ARG A 130 -15.33 18.22 3.99
CA ARG A 130 -14.35 17.43 4.75
C ARG A 130 -14.92 16.11 5.27
N GLU A 131 -16.18 16.13 5.71
CA GLU A 131 -16.87 14.93 6.19
C GLU A 131 -17.11 13.94 5.06
N ASP A 132 -17.46 14.41 3.86
CA ASP A 132 -17.64 13.54 2.68
C ASP A 132 -16.30 12.90 2.28
N VAL A 133 -15.21 13.68 2.31
CA VAL A 133 -13.86 13.19 2.00
C VAL A 133 -13.40 12.15 3.02
N ALA A 134 -13.63 12.40 4.31
CA ALA A 134 -13.31 11.43 5.36
C ALA A 134 -14.16 10.16 5.25
N ALA A 135 -15.46 10.30 4.96
CA ALA A 135 -16.36 9.16 4.76
C ALA A 135 -15.97 8.33 3.53
N SER A 136 -15.46 8.97 2.46
CA SER A 136 -14.93 8.26 1.30
C SER A 136 -13.65 7.51 1.66
N ALA A 137 -12.72 8.16 2.35
CA ALA A 137 -11.50 7.51 2.82
C ALA A 137 -11.79 6.30 3.71
N ALA A 138 -12.78 6.41 4.61
CA ALA A 138 -13.22 5.29 5.45
C ALA A 138 -13.66 4.08 4.62
N LYS A 139 -14.45 4.30 3.54
CA LYS A 139 -14.87 3.21 2.65
C LYS A 139 -13.71 2.52 1.94
N VAL A 140 -12.69 3.29 1.53
CA VAL A 140 -11.48 2.71 0.93
C VAL A 140 -10.76 1.84 1.94
N LEU A 141 -10.64 2.30 3.19
CA LEU A 141 -10.00 1.53 4.25
C LEU A 141 -10.82 0.28 4.63
N ASP A 142 -12.16 0.35 4.62
CA ASP A 142 -13.04 -0.82 4.81
C ASP A 142 -12.80 -1.86 3.70
N ALA A 143 -12.67 -1.43 2.45
CA ALA A 143 -12.36 -2.30 1.33
C ALA A 143 -10.96 -2.92 1.46
N ALA A 144 -9.97 -2.16 1.91
CA ALA A 144 -8.62 -2.65 2.18
C ALA A 144 -8.60 -3.69 3.30
N GLU A 145 -9.36 -3.47 4.39
CA GLU A 145 -9.51 -4.44 5.49
C GLU A 145 -10.18 -5.73 5.00
N ALA A 146 -11.19 -5.64 4.15
CA ALA A 146 -11.80 -6.81 3.51
C ALA A 146 -10.79 -7.62 2.70
N CYS A 147 -9.80 -6.95 2.10
CA CYS A 147 -8.68 -7.56 1.40
C CYS A 147 -7.53 -8.04 2.33
N GLY A 148 -7.70 -7.94 3.65
CA GLY A 148 -6.71 -8.38 4.65
C GLY A 148 -5.58 -7.39 4.94
N LEU A 149 -5.76 -6.10 4.59
CA LEU A 149 -4.86 -5.01 4.95
C LEU A 149 -5.39 -4.31 6.21
N GLU A 150 -4.70 -4.45 7.33
CA GLU A 150 -5.15 -3.87 8.61
C GLU A 150 -4.92 -2.34 8.63
N ARG A 151 -5.87 -1.60 9.20
CA ARG A 151 -5.72 -0.18 9.49
C ARG A 151 -4.67 0.03 10.58
N CYS A 152 -4.02 1.20 10.57
CA CYS A 152 -3.13 1.58 11.63
C CYS A 152 -3.87 1.72 12.96
N SER A 153 -3.52 0.88 13.93
CA SER A 153 -4.10 0.88 15.27
C SER A 153 -3.76 2.15 16.08
N SER A 154 -2.68 2.85 15.69
CA SER A 154 -2.27 4.14 16.28
C SER A 154 -2.97 5.34 15.62
N GLY A 155 -3.84 5.11 14.64
CA GLY A 155 -4.69 6.11 14.02
C GLY A 155 -4.07 6.86 12.85
N ALA A 156 -2.97 6.40 12.27
CA ALA A 156 -2.41 6.93 11.02
C ALA A 156 -3.23 6.45 9.81
N ASN A 157 -4.46 6.95 9.71
CA ASN A 157 -5.44 6.53 8.73
C ASN A 157 -5.98 7.73 7.96
N ALA A 158 -6.20 7.56 6.66
CA ALA A 158 -6.69 8.61 5.76
C ALA A 158 -8.09 9.14 6.10
N ASP A 159 -8.88 8.44 6.91
CA ASP A 159 -10.17 8.91 7.45
C ASP A 159 -10.01 9.76 8.73
N ASN A 160 -8.83 9.72 9.39
CA ASN A 160 -8.54 10.51 10.57
C ASN A 160 -8.21 11.96 10.18
N PRO A 161 -8.86 12.99 10.79
CA PRO A 161 -8.58 14.40 10.48
C PRO A 161 -7.12 14.84 10.66
N LEU A 162 -6.32 14.12 11.45
CA LEU A 162 -4.89 14.39 11.59
C LEU A 162 -4.12 14.06 10.31
N PHE A 163 -4.58 13.07 9.54
CA PHE A 163 -3.94 12.56 8.33
C PHE A 163 -4.76 12.84 7.06
N ASN A 164 -5.93 13.49 7.19
CA ASN A 164 -6.80 13.93 6.10
C ASN A 164 -6.89 15.45 6.10
N ARG A 165 -6.10 16.10 5.26
CA ARG A 165 -5.96 17.55 5.29
C ARG A 165 -5.83 18.16 3.89
N SER A 166 -6.26 19.41 3.76
CA SER A 166 -5.88 20.21 2.60
C SER A 166 -4.37 20.45 2.57
N ILE A 167 -3.83 20.71 1.40
CA ILE A 167 -2.40 21.05 1.24
C ILE A 167 -2.01 22.27 2.06
N GLU A 168 -2.92 23.25 2.22
CA GLU A 168 -2.71 24.43 3.05
C GLU A 168 -2.65 24.07 4.53
N SER A 169 -3.53 23.16 4.98
CA SER A 169 -3.53 22.65 6.36
C SER A 169 -2.29 21.82 6.67
N TRP A 170 -1.80 21.03 5.70
CA TRP A 170 -0.52 20.32 5.83
C TRP A 170 0.66 21.29 5.96
N ARG A 171 0.70 22.35 5.12
CA ARG A 171 1.73 23.39 5.19
C ARG A 171 1.71 24.15 6.51
N ALA A 172 0.51 24.50 7.00
CA ALA A 172 0.35 25.17 8.29
C ALA A 172 0.82 24.28 9.45
N ALA A 173 0.50 22.98 9.42
CA ALA A 173 0.98 22.03 10.42
C ALA A 173 2.52 21.90 10.39
N ALA A 174 3.12 21.75 9.21
CA ALA A 174 4.57 21.70 9.07
C ALA A 174 5.27 22.93 9.62
N LYS A 175 4.74 24.14 9.30
CA LYS A 175 5.26 25.40 9.84
C LYS A 175 5.12 25.48 11.38
N HIS A 176 3.99 25.02 11.92
CA HIS A 176 3.80 24.99 13.37
C HIS A 176 4.85 24.08 14.04
N TRP A 177 5.18 22.94 13.48
CA TRP A 177 6.20 22.04 13.99
C TRP A 177 7.61 22.65 13.93
N GLU A 178 7.90 23.44 12.89
CA GLU A 178 9.16 24.19 12.76
C GLU A 178 9.30 25.29 13.83
N ASP A 179 8.24 26.11 14.01
CA ASP A 179 8.26 27.30 14.87
C ASP A 179 8.26 26.97 16.37
N TYR A 180 7.57 25.91 16.79
CA TYR A 180 7.30 25.61 18.22
C TYR A 180 7.98 24.36 18.73
N GLY A 181 8.76 23.69 17.89
CA GLY A 181 9.36 22.41 18.23
C GLY A 181 8.32 21.29 18.35
N ALA A 182 8.77 20.09 18.09
CA ALA A 182 7.89 18.93 18.16
C ALA A 182 7.91 18.37 19.58
N GLY A 183 6.78 18.39 20.28
CA GLY A 183 6.57 17.46 21.39
C GLY A 183 6.67 16.01 20.87
N SER A 184 6.82 15.02 21.77
CA SER A 184 7.06 13.62 21.37
C SER A 184 6.06 13.07 20.37
N ALA A 185 4.78 13.43 20.47
CA ALA A 185 3.75 13.02 19.51
C ALA A 185 3.94 13.65 18.12
N SER A 186 4.40 14.90 18.07
CA SER A 186 4.65 15.59 16.79
C SER A 186 5.89 15.05 16.07
N LEU A 187 6.89 14.53 16.80
CA LEU A 187 8.07 13.90 16.20
C LEU A 187 7.69 12.65 15.42
N VAL A 188 6.76 11.84 15.92
CA VAL A 188 6.26 10.67 15.21
C VAL A 188 5.53 11.08 13.93
N LEU A 189 4.65 12.09 14.01
CA LEU A 189 3.95 12.63 12.84
C LEU A 189 4.90 13.17 11.79
N ILE A 190 5.93 13.93 12.21
CA ILE A 190 6.94 14.47 11.30
C ILE A 190 7.69 13.33 10.60
N ALA A 191 8.14 12.32 11.35
CA ALA A 191 8.84 11.17 10.78
C ALA A 191 7.97 10.44 9.75
N MET A 192 6.71 10.16 10.08
CA MET A 192 5.77 9.49 9.17
C MET A 192 5.53 10.30 7.89
N VAL A 193 5.31 11.61 8.01
CA VAL A 193 5.09 12.48 6.83
C VAL A 193 6.37 12.64 6.01
N THR A 194 7.55 12.68 6.64
CA THR A 194 8.83 12.79 5.93
C THR A 194 9.13 11.53 5.11
N ASP A 195 8.73 10.36 5.61
CA ASP A 195 8.88 9.09 4.91
C ASP A 195 7.80 8.87 3.84
N SER A 196 6.75 9.73 3.78
CA SER A 196 5.58 9.50 2.92
C SER A 196 5.91 9.54 1.43
N ARG A 197 5.14 8.80 0.66
CA ARG A 197 5.16 8.78 -0.80
C ARG A 197 3.76 8.57 -1.38
#